data_5a0b0b4a7be69bd2b5e0373c90da933d
#
_entry.id   5a0b0b4a7be69bd2b5e0373c90da933d
#
_cell.length_a   1.000
_cell.length_b   1.000
_cell.length_c   1.000
_cell.angle_alpha   90.00
_cell.angle_beta   90.00
_cell.angle_gamma   90.00
#
_symmetry.space_group_name_H-M   'P 1'
#
loop_
_entity.id
_entity.type
_entity.pdbx_description
1 polymer ?
#
loop_
_entity_poly.entity_id
_entity_poly.type
_entity_poly.pdbx_seq_one_letter_code
_entity_poly.pdbx_strand_id
1 'polypeptide(L)'
;MSWNPPKILIGAPTADVKNYCVKEWVKNVKSFIYPYELDVFLADNSDDPKNVDFLKSLGIGAERVKFKKDESIISRVTKSHNLVRQKTLDEGFDFLLHLETDIFPPPDVLINLLAHRKQVIGVSYDIFDWQDREPVMIELEEDYDGEGSGAVIRGKYNYHAFDGGITEAWANGVGCTLIHRSILEKIKFRYDKERDGFCDSWFAYDLKSMGIPMFVDTSMYAYHKNKDWRNFGDDFVANVHK
;
A
#
# COMPACT_ATOMS: atom_id res chain seq x y z
N MET A 1 17.67 -27.24 -12.35
CA MET A 1 16.37 -26.54 -12.45
C MET A 1 16.68 -25.08 -12.74
N SER A 2 16.26 -24.55 -13.87
CA SER A 2 16.40 -23.12 -14.17
C SER A 2 15.47 -22.37 -13.21
N TRP A 3 16.03 -21.55 -12.32
CA TRP A 3 15.26 -20.62 -11.51
C TRP A 3 14.60 -19.58 -12.45
N ASN A 4 13.29 -19.59 -12.49
CA ASN A 4 12.53 -18.60 -13.25
C ASN A 4 11.96 -17.61 -12.22
N PRO A 5 12.48 -16.38 -12.12
CA PRO A 5 11.99 -15.42 -11.15
C PRO A 5 10.52 -15.05 -11.42
N PRO A 6 9.74 -14.78 -10.35
CA PRO A 6 8.32 -14.47 -10.47
C PRO A 6 8.07 -13.18 -11.25
N LYS A 7 6.92 -13.12 -11.93
CA LYS A 7 6.42 -11.92 -12.60
C LYS A 7 5.82 -10.96 -11.57
N ILE A 8 6.31 -9.74 -11.51
CA ILE A 8 5.91 -8.77 -10.49
C ILE A 8 5.31 -7.53 -11.16
N LEU A 9 4.12 -7.12 -10.70
CA LEU A 9 3.59 -5.79 -10.95
C LEU A 9 3.96 -4.87 -9.80
N ILE A 10 4.52 -3.71 -10.06
CA ILE A 10 4.62 -2.61 -9.08
C ILE A 10 3.42 -1.71 -9.31
N GLY A 11 2.57 -1.53 -8.31
CA GLY A 11 1.36 -0.75 -8.51
C GLY A 11 0.76 -0.20 -7.25
N ALA A 12 0.07 0.94 -7.38
CA ALA A 12 -0.65 1.58 -6.29
C ALA A 12 -1.73 2.54 -6.80
N PRO A 13 -2.67 2.96 -5.94
CA PRO A 13 -3.44 4.17 -6.12
C PRO A 13 -2.54 5.41 -6.20
N THR A 14 -2.95 6.39 -6.98
CA THR A 14 -2.33 7.71 -6.99
C THR A 14 -3.35 8.80 -7.31
N ALA A 15 -2.97 10.04 -7.05
CA ALA A 15 -3.72 11.23 -7.46
C ALA A 15 -2.75 12.39 -7.73
N ASP A 16 -3.23 13.44 -8.38
CA ASP A 16 -2.44 14.65 -8.71
C ASP A 16 -1.82 15.33 -7.47
N VAL A 17 -2.45 15.19 -6.30
CA VAL A 17 -1.87 15.65 -5.01
C VAL A 17 -0.53 14.99 -4.68
N LYS A 18 -0.22 13.81 -5.25
CA LYS A 18 1.05 13.09 -5.11
C LYS A 18 2.08 13.45 -6.19
N ASN A 19 1.78 14.36 -7.13
CA ASN A 19 2.68 14.72 -8.22
C ASN A 19 3.97 15.40 -7.75
N TYR A 20 4.03 15.87 -6.51
CA TYR A 20 5.25 16.42 -5.90
C TYR A 20 6.40 15.40 -5.77
N CYS A 21 6.09 14.11 -5.72
CA CYS A 21 7.08 13.06 -5.52
C CYS A 21 7.11 11.99 -6.62
N VAL A 22 6.08 11.84 -7.46
CA VAL A 22 5.95 10.72 -8.41
C VAL A 22 7.12 10.60 -9.40
N LYS A 23 7.73 11.72 -9.84
CA LYS A 23 8.91 11.66 -10.73
C LYS A 23 10.12 11.03 -10.05
N GLU A 24 10.33 11.34 -8.77
CA GLU A 24 11.38 10.76 -7.96
C GLU A 24 11.09 9.29 -7.65
N TRP A 25 9.84 8.99 -7.35
CA TRP A 25 9.38 7.62 -7.14
C TRP A 25 9.65 6.73 -8.37
N VAL A 26 9.34 7.20 -9.58
CA VAL A 26 9.67 6.47 -10.82
C VAL A 26 11.18 6.19 -10.94
N LYS A 27 12.04 7.13 -10.53
CA LYS A 27 13.49 6.91 -10.52
C LYS A 27 13.88 5.86 -9.48
N ASN A 28 13.26 5.89 -8.29
CA ASN A 28 13.48 4.88 -7.26
C ASN A 28 13.09 3.49 -7.74
N VAL A 29 11.90 3.33 -8.33
CA VAL A 29 11.45 2.05 -8.90
C VAL A 29 12.40 1.54 -9.99
N LYS A 30 12.88 2.41 -10.87
CA LYS A 30 13.86 2.06 -11.92
C LYS A 30 15.24 1.67 -11.36
N SER A 31 15.52 1.95 -10.10
CA SER A 31 16.76 1.53 -9.44
C SER A 31 16.67 0.16 -8.76
N PHE A 32 15.49 -0.47 -8.75
CA PHE A 32 15.32 -1.76 -8.09
C PHE A 32 16.15 -2.86 -8.73
N ILE A 33 16.83 -3.62 -7.88
CA ILE A 33 17.64 -4.77 -8.28
C ILE A 33 16.69 -5.94 -8.50
N TYR A 34 16.47 -6.27 -9.78
CA TYR A 34 15.67 -7.42 -10.19
C TYR A 34 16.15 -7.93 -11.55
N PRO A 35 16.16 -9.25 -11.81
CA PRO A 35 16.75 -9.81 -13.03
C PRO A 35 15.95 -9.57 -14.30
N TYR A 36 14.71 -9.09 -14.21
CA TYR A 36 13.83 -8.79 -15.33
C TYR A 36 13.31 -7.36 -15.28
N GLU A 37 12.79 -6.89 -16.41
CA GLU A 37 12.06 -5.64 -16.47
C GLU A 37 10.82 -5.72 -15.57
N LEU A 38 10.59 -4.67 -14.79
CA LEU A 38 9.48 -4.56 -13.85
C LEU A 38 8.33 -3.78 -14.50
N ASP A 39 7.16 -4.37 -14.50
CA ASP A 39 5.95 -3.67 -14.92
C ASP A 39 5.47 -2.71 -13.82
N VAL A 40 5.16 -1.48 -14.21
CA VAL A 40 4.68 -0.43 -13.31
C VAL A 40 3.31 0.05 -13.75
N PHE A 41 2.35 0.11 -12.81
CA PHE A 41 1.01 0.57 -13.09
C PHE A 41 0.42 1.38 -11.94
N LEU A 42 -0.05 2.59 -12.22
CA LEU A 42 -0.73 3.45 -11.26
C LEU A 42 -2.21 3.62 -11.61
N ALA A 43 -3.06 3.42 -10.60
CA ALA A 43 -4.50 3.68 -10.69
C ALA A 43 -4.79 5.10 -10.21
N ASP A 44 -5.05 6.02 -11.15
CA ASP A 44 -5.26 7.43 -10.89
C ASP A 44 -6.70 7.74 -10.48
N ASN A 45 -6.88 8.40 -9.34
CA ASN A 45 -8.18 8.87 -8.85
C ASN A 45 -8.32 10.39 -8.78
N SER A 46 -7.50 11.10 -9.53
CA SER A 46 -7.54 12.57 -9.65
C SER A 46 -8.86 13.06 -10.22
N ASP A 47 -9.25 14.27 -9.81
CA ASP A 47 -10.36 14.96 -10.47
C ASP A 47 -9.99 15.41 -11.89
N ASP A 48 -8.74 15.84 -12.13
CA ASP A 48 -8.25 16.18 -13.48
C ASP A 48 -7.91 14.90 -14.28
N PRO A 49 -8.64 14.60 -15.37
CA PRO A 49 -8.37 13.43 -16.20
C PRO A 49 -7.02 13.50 -16.92
N LYS A 50 -6.39 14.67 -17.03
CA LYS A 50 -5.07 14.85 -17.66
C LYS A 50 -3.93 14.25 -16.84
N ASN A 51 -4.16 13.96 -15.56
CA ASN A 51 -3.12 13.38 -14.71
C ASN A 51 -2.64 12.02 -15.24
N VAL A 52 -3.51 11.22 -15.84
CA VAL A 52 -3.12 9.95 -16.48
C VAL A 52 -2.11 10.17 -17.61
N ASP A 53 -2.30 11.21 -18.43
CA ASP A 53 -1.37 11.51 -19.54
C ASP A 53 0.00 11.95 -18.97
N PHE A 54 -0.01 12.74 -17.90
CA PHE A 54 1.22 13.09 -17.19
C PHE A 54 1.93 11.83 -16.66
N LEU A 55 1.24 10.91 -15.99
CA LEU A 55 1.82 9.67 -15.48
C LEU A 55 2.40 8.82 -16.62
N LYS A 56 1.66 8.64 -17.72
CA LYS A 56 2.13 7.92 -18.90
C LYS A 56 3.37 8.56 -19.53
N SER A 57 3.49 9.88 -19.48
CA SER A 57 4.67 10.60 -19.99
C SER A 57 5.95 10.28 -19.21
N LEU A 58 5.85 9.70 -17.99
CA LEU A 58 6.97 9.21 -17.20
C LEU A 58 7.45 7.82 -17.62
N GLY A 59 6.80 7.20 -18.62
CA GLY A 59 7.13 5.87 -19.12
C GLY A 59 6.62 4.73 -18.23
N ILE A 60 5.49 4.95 -17.55
CA ILE A 60 4.82 3.93 -16.72
C ILE A 60 3.38 3.73 -17.17
N GLY A 61 2.79 2.57 -16.86
CA GLY A 61 1.37 2.32 -17.07
C GLY A 61 0.52 3.15 -16.11
N ALA A 62 -0.58 3.71 -16.61
CA ALA A 62 -1.55 4.39 -15.77
C ALA A 62 -2.95 4.31 -16.37
N GLU A 63 -3.95 4.21 -15.50
CA GLU A 63 -5.36 4.26 -15.87
C GLU A 63 -6.16 5.06 -14.85
N ARG A 64 -7.15 5.83 -15.34
CA ARG A 64 -8.03 6.60 -14.48
C ARG A 64 -9.17 5.73 -13.97
N VAL A 65 -9.37 5.74 -12.67
CA VAL A 65 -10.50 5.07 -12.04
C VAL A 65 -11.81 5.79 -12.38
N LYS A 66 -12.85 5.02 -12.67
CA LYS A 66 -14.20 5.56 -12.90
C LYS A 66 -14.91 5.82 -11.57
N PHE A 67 -15.27 7.07 -11.31
CA PHE A 67 -16.01 7.47 -10.11
C PHE A 67 -17.01 8.59 -10.42
N LYS A 68 -17.99 8.79 -9.52
CA LYS A 68 -18.94 9.90 -9.60
C LYS A 68 -18.33 11.17 -9.00
N LYS A 69 -18.80 12.33 -9.43
CA LYS A 69 -18.26 13.64 -9.00
C LYS A 69 -18.29 13.85 -7.48
N ASP A 70 -19.30 13.30 -6.82
CA ASP A 70 -19.57 13.40 -5.38
C ASP A 70 -19.15 12.15 -4.59
N GLU A 71 -18.37 11.28 -5.22
CA GLU A 71 -17.92 10.06 -4.57
C GLU A 71 -16.80 10.35 -3.56
N SER A 72 -16.90 9.76 -2.36
CA SER A 72 -15.93 9.96 -1.28
C SER A 72 -14.52 9.54 -1.68
N ILE A 73 -13.51 10.18 -1.10
CA ILE A 73 -12.09 9.87 -1.35
C ILE A 73 -11.80 8.40 -1.03
N ILE A 74 -12.29 7.88 0.09
CA ILE A 74 -12.06 6.48 0.48
C ILE A 74 -12.64 5.50 -0.54
N SER A 75 -13.81 5.80 -1.12
CA SER A 75 -14.39 4.99 -2.20
C SER A 75 -13.52 5.00 -3.45
N ARG A 76 -13.02 6.17 -3.85
CA ARG A 76 -12.13 6.33 -5.02
C ARG A 76 -10.83 5.57 -4.81
N VAL A 77 -10.19 5.72 -3.65
CA VAL A 77 -8.95 5.01 -3.27
C VAL A 77 -9.17 3.50 -3.27
N THR A 78 -10.27 3.02 -2.68
CA THR A 78 -10.62 1.59 -2.67
C THR A 78 -10.80 1.03 -4.08
N LYS A 79 -11.45 1.78 -4.98
CA LYS A 79 -11.56 1.41 -6.39
C LYS A 79 -10.21 1.36 -7.08
N SER A 80 -9.31 2.29 -6.75
CA SER A 80 -7.95 2.32 -7.29
C SER A 80 -7.16 1.08 -6.89
N HIS A 81 -7.20 0.70 -5.61
CA HIS A 81 -6.61 -0.56 -5.15
C HIS A 81 -7.16 -1.77 -5.93
N ASN A 82 -8.47 -1.82 -6.13
CA ASN A 82 -9.08 -2.93 -6.87
C ASN A 82 -8.74 -2.92 -8.36
N LEU A 83 -8.50 -1.76 -8.97
CA LEU A 83 -8.03 -1.68 -10.36
C LEU A 83 -6.62 -2.25 -10.48
N VAL A 84 -5.70 -1.88 -9.57
CA VAL A 84 -4.35 -2.45 -9.50
C VAL A 84 -4.40 -3.96 -9.26
N ARG A 85 -5.23 -4.40 -8.30
CA ARG A 85 -5.47 -5.81 -8.02
C ARG A 85 -5.94 -6.55 -9.28
N GLN A 86 -6.95 -6.03 -9.96
CA GLN A 86 -7.52 -6.68 -11.15
C GLN A 86 -6.49 -6.80 -12.27
N LYS A 87 -5.70 -5.75 -12.51
CA LYS A 87 -4.60 -5.79 -13.47
C LYS A 87 -3.57 -6.87 -13.13
N THR A 88 -3.21 -7.00 -11.85
CA THR A 88 -2.30 -8.07 -11.38
C THR A 88 -2.83 -9.45 -11.76
N LEU A 89 -4.14 -9.67 -11.58
CA LEU A 89 -4.77 -10.95 -11.87
C LEU A 89 -4.93 -11.21 -13.38
N ASP A 90 -5.41 -10.23 -14.13
CA ASP A 90 -5.74 -10.39 -15.55
C ASP A 90 -4.47 -10.59 -16.40
N GLU A 91 -3.37 -9.95 -16.06
CA GLU A 91 -2.12 -10.04 -16.80
C GLU A 91 -1.16 -11.14 -16.29
N GLY A 92 -1.63 -11.95 -15.34
CA GLY A 92 -0.92 -13.15 -14.89
C GLY A 92 0.36 -12.87 -14.11
N PHE A 93 0.41 -11.79 -13.32
CA PHE A 93 1.51 -11.55 -12.39
C PHE A 93 1.43 -12.53 -11.21
N ASP A 94 2.59 -12.97 -10.71
CA ASP A 94 2.71 -13.84 -9.54
C ASP A 94 2.59 -13.04 -8.24
N PHE A 95 3.09 -11.80 -8.26
CA PHE A 95 3.04 -10.89 -7.12
C PHE A 95 2.64 -9.47 -7.54
N LEU A 96 2.03 -8.77 -6.61
CA LEU A 96 1.93 -7.31 -6.59
C LEU A 96 2.89 -6.77 -5.53
N LEU A 97 3.87 -5.96 -5.92
CA LEU A 97 4.47 -5.01 -4.99
C LEU A 97 3.54 -3.79 -4.94
N HIS A 98 2.67 -3.75 -3.94
CA HIS A 98 1.91 -2.55 -3.68
C HIS A 98 2.88 -1.50 -3.12
N LEU A 99 3.11 -0.43 -3.88
CA LEU A 99 4.08 0.61 -3.53
C LEU A 99 3.50 1.99 -3.80
N GLU A 100 3.11 2.68 -2.72
CA GLU A 100 2.58 4.04 -2.82
C GLU A 100 3.62 5.02 -3.35
N THR A 101 3.15 6.04 -4.09
CA THR A 101 4.02 6.94 -4.85
C THR A 101 4.84 7.92 -4.00
N ASP A 102 4.64 7.96 -2.70
CA ASP A 102 5.41 8.71 -1.71
C ASP A 102 6.26 7.82 -0.77
N ILE A 103 6.30 6.51 -1.03
CA ILE A 103 7.15 5.55 -0.29
C ILE A 103 8.36 5.17 -1.13
N PHE A 104 9.55 5.26 -0.53
CA PHE A 104 10.85 5.05 -1.20
C PHE A 104 11.65 3.97 -0.48
N PRO A 105 11.44 2.68 -0.81
CA PRO A 105 12.25 1.61 -0.26
C PRO A 105 13.65 1.56 -0.89
N PRO A 106 14.59 0.82 -0.26
CA PRO A 106 15.91 0.60 -0.82
C PRO A 106 15.86 -0.22 -2.12
N PRO A 107 16.90 -0.11 -2.99
CA PRO A 107 16.90 -0.77 -4.31
C PRO A 107 16.79 -2.30 -4.28
N ASP A 108 17.20 -2.95 -3.20
CA ASP A 108 17.18 -4.40 -3.01
C ASP A 108 15.88 -4.93 -2.37
N VAL A 109 14.88 -4.08 -2.19
CA VAL A 109 13.60 -4.42 -1.53
C VAL A 109 12.95 -5.68 -2.10
N LEU A 110 12.88 -5.82 -3.42
CA LEU A 110 12.21 -6.95 -4.05
C LEU A 110 12.91 -8.27 -3.77
N ILE A 111 14.24 -8.33 -3.92
CA ILE A 111 14.98 -9.58 -3.69
C ILE A 111 14.93 -9.98 -2.23
N ASN A 112 14.95 -9.04 -1.29
CA ASN A 112 14.86 -9.31 0.14
C ASN A 112 13.45 -9.81 0.51
N LEU A 113 12.38 -9.13 0.08
CA LEU A 113 11.01 -9.58 0.36
C LEU A 113 10.71 -10.96 -0.23
N LEU A 114 11.15 -11.24 -1.45
CA LEU A 114 10.99 -12.55 -2.10
C LEU A 114 11.76 -13.66 -1.39
N ALA A 115 12.94 -13.37 -0.84
CA ALA A 115 13.76 -14.33 -0.13
C ALA A 115 13.04 -14.92 1.10
N HIS A 116 12.14 -14.17 1.72
CA HIS A 116 11.36 -14.62 2.89
C HIS A 116 10.24 -15.61 2.54
N ARG A 117 9.88 -15.76 1.26
CA ARG A 117 8.85 -16.72 0.80
C ARG A 117 7.51 -16.59 1.53
N LYS A 118 7.11 -15.36 1.86
CA LYS A 118 5.83 -15.08 2.52
C LYS A 118 4.77 -14.70 1.48
N GLN A 119 3.50 -15.00 1.78
CA GLN A 119 2.39 -14.62 0.90
C GLN A 119 2.07 -13.13 0.99
N VAL A 120 2.24 -12.53 2.18
CA VAL A 120 2.09 -11.09 2.42
C VAL A 120 3.24 -10.65 3.31
N ILE A 121 4.07 -9.74 2.81
CA ILE A 121 5.18 -9.17 3.57
C ILE A 121 5.43 -7.73 3.13
N GLY A 122 5.52 -6.84 4.12
CA GLY A 122 5.83 -5.43 3.90
C GLY A 122 7.19 -5.03 4.43
N VAL A 123 7.50 -3.76 4.29
CA VAL A 123 8.68 -3.08 4.83
C VAL A 123 8.22 -2.04 5.84
N SER A 124 9.04 -1.78 6.86
CA SER A 124 8.77 -0.73 7.84
C SER A 124 8.88 0.66 7.21
N TYR A 125 7.97 1.54 7.56
CA TYR A 125 8.00 2.97 7.28
C TYR A 125 7.18 3.73 8.32
N ASP A 126 7.40 5.04 8.45
CA ASP A 126 6.66 5.88 9.38
C ASP A 126 5.36 6.42 8.77
N ILE A 127 4.35 6.69 9.58
CA ILE A 127 3.09 7.34 9.14
C ILE A 127 3.39 8.76 8.69
N PHE A 128 4.19 9.48 9.46
CA PHE A 128 4.59 10.86 9.21
C PHE A 128 6.09 10.96 8.95
N ASP A 129 6.49 11.96 8.14
CA ASP A 129 7.89 12.20 7.86
C ASP A 129 8.63 12.59 9.16
N TRP A 130 9.58 11.75 9.60
CA TRP A 130 10.73 11.91 10.46
C TRP A 130 10.59 12.54 11.86
N GLN A 131 9.52 13.21 12.24
CA GLN A 131 9.48 13.92 13.53
C GLN A 131 9.06 13.05 14.72
N ASP A 132 8.05 12.22 14.51
CA ASP A 132 7.52 11.32 15.54
C ASP A 132 7.48 9.92 14.95
N ARG A 133 8.50 9.13 15.10
CA ARG A 133 8.65 7.79 14.49
C ARG A 133 7.51 6.84 14.83
N GLU A 134 6.34 7.11 14.27
CA GLU A 134 5.16 6.28 14.39
C GLU A 134 5.15 5.26 13.25
N PRO A 135 5.50 3.99 13.51
CA PRO A 135 5.55 2.97 12.46
C PRO A 135 4.15 2.62 11.98
N VAL A 136 4.03 2.34 10.69
CA VAL A 136 2.77 1.84 10.12
C VAL A 136 2.62 0.33 10.37
N MET A 137 3.03 -0.14 11.52
CA MET A 137 2.89 -1.53 11.95
C MET A 137 2.14 -1.58 13.27
N ILE A 138 1.10 -2.41 13.35
CA ILE A 138 0.17 -2.44 14.46
C ILE A 138 0.11 -3.86 15.05
N GLU A 139 0.19 -3.96 16.37
CA GLU A 139 -0.17 -5.12 17.17
C GLU A 139 -1.58 -4.94 17.73
N LEU A 140 -2.31 -6.03 17.90
CA LEU A 140 -3.58 -5.98 18.64
C LEU A 140 -3.32 -5.70 20.13
N GLU A 141 -4.16 -4.87 20.73
CA GLU A 141 -4.24 -4.77 22.20
C GLU A 141 -4.87 -6.04 22.77
N GLU A 142 -4.30 -6.57 23.85
CA GLU A 142 -4.72 -7.85 24.46
C GLU A 142 -6.18 -7.83 24.94
N ASP A 143 -6.68 -6.66 25.36
CA ASP A 143 -8.04 -6.48 25.92
C ASP A 143 -9.06 -5.99 24.88
N TYR A 144 -8.74 -6.09 23.57
CA TYR A 144 -9.63 -5.58 22.56
C TYR A 144 -10.77 -6.55 22.24
N ASP A 145 -11.98 -6.24 22.71
CA ASP A 145 -13.19 -7.04 22.50
C ASP A 145 -13.96 -6.79 21.20
N GLY A 146 -13.54 -5.82 20.42
CA GLY A 146 -14.19 -5.46 19.16
C GLY A 146 -15.47 -4.63 19.28
N GLU A 147 -15.97 -4.38 20.47
CA GLU A 147 -17.26 -3.69 20.70
C GLU A 147 -17.15 -2.16 20.88
N GLY A 148 -15.96 -1.60 20.86
CA GLY A 148 -15.77 -0.19 21.12
C GLY A 148 -15.92 0.69 19.87
N SER A 149 -16.79 1.67 19.90
CA SER A 149 -16.78 2.92 19.10
C SER A 149 -16.73 2.81 17.58
N GLY A 150 -17.12 1.71 16.95
CA GLY A 150 -17.17 1.59 15.47
C GLY A 150 -15.81 1.40 14.77
N ALA A 151 -14.68 1.49 15.46
CA ALA A 151 -13.38 1.18 14.90
C ALA A 151 -13.23 -0.33 14.77
N VAL A 152 -12.92 -0.81 13.55
CA VAL A 152 -12.73 -2.23 13.28
C VAL A 152 -11.40 -2.72 13.82
N ILE A 153 -10.47 -1.81 13.98
CA ILE A 153 -9.11 -2.08 14.35
C ILE A 153 -8.70 -1.13 15.48
N ARG A 154 -8.52 -1.66 16.66
CA ARG A 154 -7.76 -1.03 17.71
C ARG A 154 -6.49 -1.82 17.92
N GLY A 155 -5.39 -1.13 17.86
CA GLY A 155 -4.08 -1.67 18.12
C GLY A 155 -3.16 -0.55 18.60
N LYS A 156 -2.03 -0.92 19.08
CA LYS A 156 -0.93 -0.01 19.37
C LYS A 156 0.13 -0.11 18.28
N TYR A 157 0.85 0.95 18.07
CA TYR A 157 2.00 0.92 17.19
C TYR A 157 3.05 -0.06 17.70
N ASN A 158 3.55 -0.90 16.80
CA ASN A 158 4.62 -1.83 17.12
C ASN A 158 5.97 -1.17 16.87
N TYR A 159 6.59 -0.66 17.93
CA TYR A 159 7.90 0.00 17.85
C TYR A 159 9.06 -0.96 17.52
N HIS A 160 8.83 -2.29 17.56
CA HIS A 160 9.78 -3.29 17.03
C HIS A 160 9.90 -3.24 15.50
N ALA A 161 9.09 -2.40 14.84
CA ALA A 161 9.19 -2.12 13.41
C ALA A 161 10.58 -1.65 12.94
N PHE A 162 11.46 -1.29 13.85
CA PHE A 162 12.80 -0.75 13.55
C PHE A 162 13.94 -1.58 14.13
N ASP A 163 13.66 -2.72 14.76
CA ASP A 163 14.66 -3.52 15.50
C ASP A 163 15.49 -4.45 14.60
N GLY A 164 15.09 -4.63 13.37
CA GLY A 164 15.69 -5.57 12.42
C GLY A 164 15.11 -6.98 12.53
N GLY A 165 14.96 -7.65 11.41
CA GLY A 165 14.41 -9.01 11.32
C GLY A 165 13.03 -9.08 10.72
N ILE A 166 12.37 -10.23 10.86
CA ILE A 166 11.02 -10.48 10.34
C ILE A 166 10.06 -10.61 11.50
N THR A 167 9.00 -9.82 11.50
CA THR A 167 7.97 -9.84 12.55
C THR A 167 6.61 -10.11 11.92
N GLU A 168 5.79 -10.92 12.56
CA GLU A 168 4.37 -11.00 12.24
C GLU A 168 3.66 -9.80 12.85
N ALA A 169 2.90 -9.08 12.03
CA ALA A 169 2.10 -7.94 12.46
C ALA A 169 0.61 -8.25 12.29
N TRP A 170 -0.21 -7.67 13.16
CA TRP A 170 -1.65 -7.74 12.98
C TRP A 170 -2.09 -6.92 11.75
N ALA A 171 -1.54 -5.73 11.60
CA ALA A 171 -1.68 -4.90 10.41
C ALA A 171 -0.37 -4.18 10.11
N ASN A 172 -0.12 -3.98 8.83
CA ASN A 172 0.88 -3.07 8.30
C ASN A 172 0.22 -2.29 7.18
N GLY A 173 0.52 -1.02 7.03
CA GLY A 173 0.04 -0.28 5.87
C GLY A 173 0.53 -0.93 4.57
N VAL A 174 -0.28 -0.88 3.53
CA VAL A 174 0.09 -1.49 2.25
C VAL A 174 1.05 -0.63 1.42
N GLY A 175 1.54 0.49 1.97
CA GLY A 175 2.38 1.45 1.25
C GLY A 175 3.67 0.89 0.64
N CYS A 176 4.23 -0.19 1.24
CA CYS A 176 5.28 -1.00 0.62
C CYS A 176 5.09 -2.46 1.03
N THR A 177 4.27 -3.20 0.30
CA THR A 177 3.89 -4.57 0.65
C THR A 177 3.87 -5.47 -0.59
N LEU A 178 4.62 -6.57 -0.53
CA LEU A 178 4.62 -7.63 -1.53
C LEU A 178 3.48 -8.60 -1.21
N ILE A 179 2.56 -8.78 -2.17
CA ILE A 179 1.36 -9.58 -2.01
C ILE A 179 1.34 -10.66 -3.10
N HIS A 180 1.32 -11.92 -2.69
CA HIS A 180 1.21 -13.04 -3.62
C HIS A 180 -0.16 -13.09 -4.28
N ARG A 181 -0.21 -13.45 -5.55
CA ARG A 181 -1.43 -13.57 -6.37
C ARG A 181 -2.57 -14.32 -5.66
N SER A 182 -2.27 -15.44 -4.99
CA SER A 182 -3.29 -16.25 -4.32
C SER A 182 -4.06 -15.52 -3.20
N ILE A 183 -3.49 -14.46 -2.67
CA ILE A 183 -4.17 -13.58 -1.72
C ILE A 183 -5.12 -12.62 -2.46
N LEU A 184 -4.63 -12.02 -3.53
CA LEU A 184 -5.43 -11.12 -4.36
C LEU A 184 -6.62 -11.83 -5.04
N GLU A 185 -6.52 -13.12 -5.30
CA GLU A 185 -7.64 -13.93 -5.79
C GLU A 185 -8.77 -14.05 -4.76
N LYS A 186 -8.44 -14.07 -3.47
CA LYS A 186 -9.38 -14.27 -2.36
C LYS A 186 -9.90 -12.97 -1.79
N ILE A 187 -9.06 -11.94 -1.69
CA ILE A 187 -9.34 -10.69 -1.00
C ILE A 187 -9.44 -9.54 -2.00
N LYS A 188 -10.53 -8.77 -1.90
CA LYS A 188 -10.71 -7.47 -2.57
C LYS A 188 -10.53 -6.37 -1.54
N PHE A 189 -9.90 -5.29 -1.94
CA PHE A 189 -9.88 -4.09 -1.10
C PHE A 189 -11.31 -3.56 -0.94
N ARG A 190 -11.66 -3.20 0.29
CA ARG A 190 -12.98 -2.70 0.66
C ARG A 190 -12.88 -1.63 1.74
N TYR A 191 -13.94 -0.91 1.94
CA TYR A 191 -14.18 -0.06 3.10
C TYR A 191 -15.61 -0.28 3.58
N ASP A 192 -15.87 0.07 4.83
CA ASP A 192 -17.20 0.06 5.41
C ASP A 192 -17.67 1.50 5.62
N LYS A 193 -18.92 1.80 5.31
CA LYS A 193 -19.49 3.14 5.46
C LYS A 193 -19.90 3.45 6.90
N GLU A 194 -20.15 2.41 7.69
CA GLU A 194 -20.65 2.51 9.05
C GLU A 194 -19.52 2.34 10.09
N ARG A 195 -18.34 1.88 9.64
CA ARG A 195 -17.21 1.59 10.50
C ARG A 195 -15.97 2.31 9.99
N ASP A 196 -15.27 2.92 10.90
CA ASP A 196 -14.02 3.61 10.61
C ASP A 196 -12.94 2.64 10.12
N GLY A 197 -12.06 3.10 9.26
CA GLY A 197 -10.93 2.34 8.76
C GLY A 197 -10.73 2.49 7.26
N PHE A 198 -9.48 2.67 6.88
CA PHE A 198 -9.06 2.69 5.49
C PHE A 198 -9.07 1.28 4.89
N CYS A 199 -8.99 1.19 3.57
CA CYS A 199 -9.03 -0.07 2.83
C CYS A 199 -7.83 -0.99 3.14
N ASP A 200 -6.70 -0.48 3.58
CA ASP A 200 -5.55 -1.24 4.08
C ASP A 200 -5.83 -1.91 5.42
N SER A 201 -6.51 -1.21 6.32
CA SER A 201 -6.98 -1.76 7.59
C SER A 201 -7.96 -2.92 7.38
N TRP A 202 -8.90 -2.75 6.44
CA TRP A 202 -9.83 -3.81 6.09
C TRP A 202 -9.14 -4.99 5.40
N PHE A 203 -8.09 -4.74 4.60
CA PHE A 203 -7.27 -5.79 4.02
C PHE A 203 -6.58 -6.63 5.09
N ALA A 204 -5.99 -5.98 6.11
CA ALA A 204 -5.40 -6.67 7.25
C ALA A 204 -6.42 -7.49 8.05
N TYR A 205 -7.61 -6.93 8.29
CA TYR A 205 -8.71 -7.64 8.95
C TYR A 205 -9.13 -8.88 8.16
N ASP A 206 -9.27 -8.79 6.84
CA ASP A 206 -9.65 -9.91 5.98
C ASP A 206 -8.58 -11.00 5.96
N LEU A 207 -7.29 -10.64 5.93
CA LEU A 207 -6.18 -11.59 6.10
C LEU A 207 -6.30 -12.34 7.44
N LYS A 208 -6.47 -11.61 8.54
CA LYS A 208 -6.60 -12.18 9.88
C LYS A 208 -7.80 -13.12 9.98
N SER A 209 -8.95 -12.71 9.44
CA SER A 209 -10.17 -13.51 9.43
C SER A 209 -10.02 -14.83 8.66
N MET A 210 -9.10 -14.89 7.71
CA MET A 210 -8.76 -16.08 6.93
C MET A 210 -7.60 -16.89 7.53
N GLY A 211 -7.05 -16.47 8.67
CA GLY A 211 -5.88 -17.10 9.29
C GLY A 211 -4.60 -16.95 8.46
N ILE A 212 -4.50 -15.89 7.65
CA ILE A 212 -3.34 -15.61 6.81
C ILE A 212 -2.46 -14.58 7.54
N PRO A 213 -1.22 -14.93 7.93
CA PRO A 213 -0.34 -14.01 8.62
C PRO A 213 0.20 -12.92 7.68
N MET A 214 0.29 -11.70 8.17
CA MET A 214 1.00 -10.59 7.55
C MET A 214 2.35 -10.43 8.22
N PHE A 215 3.41 -10.29 7.43
CA PHE A 215 4.77 -10.12 7.93
C PHE A 215 5.32 -8.75 7.58
N VAL A 216 6.30 -8.30 8.35
CA VAL A 216 7.07 -7.08 8.09
C VAL A 216 8.55 -7.41 8.21
N ASP A 217 9.33 -7.04 7.20
CA ASP A 217 10.78 -7.03 7.29
C ASP A 217 11.23 -5.70 7.89
N THR A 218 11.62 -5.76 9.17
CA THR A 218 12.03 -4.60 9.95
C THR A 218 13.53 -4.31 9.83
N SER A 219 14.27 -5.13 9.06
CA SER A 219 15.66 -4.85 8.72
C SER A 219 15.80 -3.82 7.60
N MET A 220 14.71 -3.57 6.87
CA MET A 220 14.62 -2.54 5.84
C MET A 220 13.69 -1.42 6.31
N TYR A 221 14.04 -0.21 5.91
CA TYR A 221 13.21 0.97 6.13
C TYR A 221 12.92 1.64 4.78
N ALA A 222 11.65 1.94 4.52
CA ALA A 222 11.25 2.73 3.38
C ALA A 222 11.00 4.18 3.83
N TYR A 223 11.63 5.13 3.16
CA TYR A 223 11.41 6.55 3.45
C TYR A 223 10.02 6.97 2.96
N HIS A 224 9.19 7.50 3.87
CA HIS A 224 7.88 8.04 3.54
C HIS A 224 7.99 9.55 3.33
N LYS A 225 7.96 9.99 2.08
CA LYS A 225 7.98 11.40 1.70
C LYS A 225 6.58 11.99 1.78
N ASN A 226 6.03 12.01 2.97
CA ASN A 226 4.70 12.56 3.18
C ASN A 226 4.76 14.09 3.26
N LYS A 227 3.84 14.78 2.59
CA LYS A 227 3.52 16.15 2.96
C LYS A 227 2.75 16.09 4.27
N ASP A 228 3.09 16.98 5.19
CA ASP A 228 2.41 17.08 6.48
C ASP A 228 0.88 17.25 6.28
N TRP A 229 0.17 16.13 6.33
CA TRP A 229 -1.29 16.10 6.21
C TRP A 229 -1.99 16.90 7.30
N ARG A 230 -1.32 17.20 8.42
CA ARG A 230 -1.81 18.08 9.48
C ARG A 230 -2.03 19.52 8.99
N ASN A 231 -1.36 19.92 7.92
CA ASN A 231 -1.52 21.25 7.31
C ASN A 231 -2.65 21.35 6.26
N PHE A 232 -3.34 20.25 5.96
CA PHE A 232 -4.50 20.28 5.06
C PHE A 232 -5.80 20.74 5.76
N GLY A 233 -5.73 21.06 7.07
CA GLY A 233 -6.84 21.56 7.87
C GLY A 233 -7.88 20.48 8.21
N ASP A 234 -8.75 20.82 9.16
CA ASP A 234 -9.86 19.96 9.60
C ASP A 234 -10.81 19.55 8.46
N ASP A 235 -10.85 20.33 7.38
CA ASP A 235 -11.65 20.05 6.19
C ASP A 235 -11.20 18.79 5.42
N PHE A 236 -9.92 18.41 5.47
CA PHE A 236 -9.44 17.19 4.81
C PHE A 236 -9.92 15.95 5.56
N VAL A 237 -9.73 15.91 6.87
CA VAL A 237 -10.16 14.80 7.73
C VAL A 237 -11.69 14.67 7.66
N ALA A 238 -12.42 15.79 7.72
CA ALA A 238 -13.89 15.82 7.60
C ALA A 238 -14.41 15.36 6.22
N ASN A 239 -13.62 15.46 5.15
CA ASN A 239 -14.02 15.08 3.78
C ASN A 239 -13.60 13.66 3.40
N VAL A 240 -12.72 13.01 4.17
CA VAL A 240 -12.35 11.60 3.94
C VAL A 240 -13.54 10.68 4.22
N HIS A 241 -14.41 11.06 5.16
CA HIS A 241 -15.56 10.27 5.62
C HIS A 241 -16.92 10.73 5.07
N LYS A 242 -16.98 11.80 4.27
CA LYS A 242 -18.18 12.23 3.54
C LYS A 242 -18.24 11.61 2.15
#